data_dabb1f25fe0b23900344e1fc62125aae
#
_entry.id   dabb1f25fe0b23900344e1fc62125aae
#
_cell.length_a   1.000
_cell.length_b   1.000
_cell.length_c   1.000
_cell.angle_alpha   90.00
_cell.angle_beta   90.00
_cell.angle_gamma   90.00
#
_symmetry.space_group_name_H-M   'P 1'
#
loop_
_entity.id
_entity.type
_entity.pdbx_description
1 polymer ?
#
loop_
_entity_poly.entity_id
_entity_poly.type
_entity_poly.pdbx_seq_one_letter_code
_entity_poly.pdbx_strand_id
1 'polypeptide(L)'
;AQESRGLGDVYKRQLMHSAMVKLAEELKNVSFGTPSMPVYCNYEARVVEGPDDIRSMLEHQVCGSVRWTASMQKLVDQGHRLFIELGPGKTLAGMMGRICKDATVISIEDVPSLEAAVAELGK
;
A
#
# COMPACT_ATOMS: atom_id res chain seq x y z
N ALA A 1 -27.82 9.65 -1.02
CA ALA A 1 -26.49 9.35 -1.60
C ALA A 1 -25.57 8.66 -0.61
N GLN A 2 -25.54 9.10 0.63
CA GLN A 2 -24.71 8.46 1.67
C GLN A 2 -25.23 7.09 2.10
N GLU A 3 -26.55 6.95 2.18
CA GLU A 3 -27.17 5.65 2.49
C GLU A 3 -26.89 4.62 1.39
N SER A 4 -26.96 5.06 0.14
CA SER A 4 -26.66 4.22 -1.01
C SER A 4 -25.20 3.76 -1.00
N ARG A 5 -24.28 4.66 -0.62
CA ARG A 5 -22.85 4.32 -0.47
C ARG A 5 -22.62 3.34 0.67
N GLY A 6 -23.29 3.53 1.82
CA GLY A 6 -23.18 2.62 2.96
C GLY A 6 -23.65 1.22 2.61
N LEU A 7 -24.76 1.08 1.89
CA LEU A 7 -25.26 -0.21 1.44
C LEU A 7 -24.36 -0.85 0.41
N GLY A 8 -23.77 -0.06 -0.50
CA GLY A 8 -22.80 -0.55 -1.48
C GLY A 8 -21.53 -1.06 -0.82
N ASP A 9 -21.06 -0.37 0.20
CA ASP A 9 -19.86 -0.78 0.95
C ASP A 9 -20.09 -2.07 1.73
N VAL A 10 -21.26 -2.22 2.37
CA VAL A 10 -21.63 -3.45 3.08
C VAL A 10 -21.70 -4.62 2.11
N TYR A 11 -22.34 -4.41 0.95
CA TYR A 11 -22.44 -5.44 -0.09
C TYR A 11 -21.07 -5.85 -0.63
N LYS A 12 -20.18 -4.88 -0.89
CA LYS A 12 -18.80 -5.14 -1.33
C LYS A 12 -18.04 -5.94 -0.28
N ARG A 13 -18.17 -5.61 1.00
CA ARG A 13 -17.51 -6.34 2.08
C ARG A 13 -17.99 -7.79 2.14
N GLN A 14 -19.28 -8.03 1.95
CA GLN A 14 -19.82 -9.37 1.93
C GLN A 14 -19.26 -10.20 0.78
N LEU A 15 -19.18 -9.61 -0.43
CA LEU A 15 -18.57 -10.26 -1.59
C LEU A 15 -17.08 -10.51 -1.37
N MET A 16 -16.37 -9.54 -0.82
CA MET A 16 -14.93 -9.64 -0.58
C MET A 16 -14.60 -10.61 0.54
N HIS A 17 -15.53 -10.87 1.47
CA HIS A 17 -15.32 -11.86 2.51
C HIS A 17 -15.11 -13.27 1.93
N SER A 18 -15.87 -13.64 0.91
CA SER A 18 -15.68 -14.91 0.21
C SER A 18 -14.30 -14.98 -0.43
N ALA A 19 -13.85 -13.88 -1.05
CA ALA A 19 -12.51 -13.80 -1.62
C ALA A 19 -11.43 -13.91 -0.55
N MET A 20 -11.64 -13.31 0.63
CA MET A 20 -10.72 -13.39 1.75
C MET A 20 -10.54 -14.84 2.22
N VAL A 21 -11.64 -15.60 2.34
CA VAL A 21 -11.59 -17.00 2.77
C VAL A 21 -10.79 -17.83 1.77
N LYS A 22 -11.04 -17.64 0.47
CA LYS A 22 -10.30 -18.35 -0.58
C LYS A 22 -8.82 -18.00 -0.58
N LEU A 23 -8.50 -16.72 -0.42
CA LEU A 23 -7.12 -16.26 -0.33
C LEU A 23 -6.43 -16.85 0.89
N ALA A 24 -7.10 -16.90 2.03
CA ALA A 24 -6.55 -17.48 3.26
C ALA A 24 -6.14 -18.94 3.06
N GLU A 25 -6.95 -19.71 2.35
CA GLU A 25 -6.63 -21.10 2.04
C GLU A 25 -5.40 -21.22 1.14
N GLU A 26 -5.31 -20.39 0.10
CA GLU A 26 -4.16 -20.38 -0.80
C GLU A 26 -2.88 -19.95 -0.07
N LEU A 27 -2.97 -18.96 0.81
CA LEU A 27 -1.82 -18.45 1.56
C LEU A 27 -1.24 -19.49 2.53
N LYS A 28 -2.00 -20.47 2.96
CA LYS A 28 -1.48 -21.56 3.78
C LYS A 28 -0.40 -22.38 3.05
N ASN A 29 -0.47 -22.41 1.73
CA ASN A 29 0.47 -23.15 0.88
C ASN A 29 1.65 -22.28 0.40
N VAL A 30 1.68 -21.02 0.78
CA VAL A 30 2.74 -20.08 0.38
C VAL A 30 3.74 -19.91 1.53
N SER A 31 5.01 -20.08 1.22
CA SER A 31 6.09 -19.78 2.17
C SER A 31 6.45 -18.32 2.11
N PHE A 32 6.45 -17.65 3.27
CA PHE A 32 6.88 -16.27 3.38
C PHE A 32 8.20 -16.20 4.10
N GLY A 33 9.14 -15.45 3.53
CA GLY A 33 10.40 -15.15 4.20
C GLY A 33 10.27 -13.92 5.09
N THR A 34 11.32 -13.64 5.84
CA THR A 34 11.40 -12.41 6.61
C THR A 34 11.80 -11.26 5.67
N PRO A 35 11.06 -10.13 5.64
CA PRO A 35 11.43 -9.02 4.79
C PRO A 35 12.81 -8.47 5.13
N SER A 36 13.60 -8.14 4.10
CA SER A 36 14.92 -7.53 4.27
C SER A 36 14.85 -6.03 4.55
N MET A 37 13.69 -5.43 4.40
CA MET A 37 13.45 -4.03 4.67
C MET A 37 12.05 -3.87 5.28
N PRO A 38 11.77 -2.78 6.00
CA PRO A 38 10.43 -2.56 6.55
C PRO A 38 9.37 -2.46 5.45
N VAL A 39 8.26 -3.19 5.63
CA VAL A 39 7.12 -3.18 4.72
C VAL A 39 5.89 -2.74 5.50
N TYR A 40 5.24 -1.69 5.03
CA TYR A 40 3.99 -1.21 5.61
C TYR A 40 2.80 -1.93 4.98
N CYS A 41 1.89 -2.40 5.82
CA CYS A 41 0.63 -2.97 5.34
C CYS A 41 -0.43 -1.88 5.21
N ASN A 42 -1.32 -2.04 4.23
CA ASN A 42 -2.40 -1.09 3.99
C ASN A 42 -3.48 -1.13 5.06
N TYR A 43 -3.70 -2.28 5.65
CA TYR A 43 -4.82 -2.53 6.56
C TYR A 43 -4.67 -1.82 7.90
N GLU A 44 -3.49 -1.86 8.50
CA GLU A 44 -3.26 -1.29 9.83
C GLU A 44 -2.26 -0.13 9.85
N ALA A 45 -1.75 0.26 8.71
CA ALA A 45 -0.79 1.37 8.60
C ALA A 45 0.41 1.16 9.54
N ARG A 46 1.01 -0.02 9.52
CA ARG A 46 2.16 -0.39 10.34
C ARG A 46 3.11 -1.32 9.59
N VAL A 47 4.30 -1.45 10.11
CA VAL A 47 5.28 -2.39 9.57
C VAL A 47 4.86 -3.83 9.93
N VAL A 48 4.97 -4.73 8.96
CA VAL A 48 4.74 -6.17 9.22
C VAL A 48 5.91 -6.74 10.01
N GLU A 49 5.60 -7.64 10.95
CA GLU A 49 6.59 -8.15 11.91
C GLU A 49 7.29 -9.43 11.48
N GLY A 50 6.68 -10.23 10.59
CA GLY A 50 7.26 -11.47 10.15
C GLY A 50 6.35 -12.26 9.24
N PRO A 51 6.73 -13.50 8.89
CA PRO A 51 5.95 -14.29 7.91
C PRO A 51 4.49 -14.52 8.27
N ASP A 52 4.20 -14.85 9.52
CA ASP A 52 2.82 -15.08 9.96
C ASP A 52 2.00 -13.80 9.96
N ASP A 53 2.63 -12.70 10.31
CA ASP A 53 1.98 -11.38 10.28
C ASP A 53 1.69 -10.95 8.82
N ILE A 54 2.61 -11.22 7.90
CA ILE A 54 2.42 -10.95 6.47
C ILE A 54 1.18 -11.70 5.97
N ARG A 55 1.07 -12.98 6.30
CA ARG A 55 -0.06 -13.81 5.88
C ARG A 55 -1.37 -13.24 6.42
N SER A 56 -1.40 -12.92 7.69
CA SER A 56 -2.56 -12.33 8.36
C SER A 56 -2.96 -10.99 7.71
N MET A 57 -2.00 -10.12 7.44
CA MET A 57 -2.26 -8.82 6.83
C MET A 57 -2.79 -8.94 5.41
N LEU A 58 -2.27 -9.87 4.62
CA LEU A 58 -2.76 -10.11 3.27
C LEU A 58 -4.21 -10.58 3.27
N GLU A 59 -4.58 -11.45 4.20
CA GLU A 59 -5.95 -11.91 4.34
C GLU A 59 -6.90 -10.76 4.69
N HIS A 60 -6.53 -9.96 5.68
CA HIS A 60 -7.38 -8.86 6.17
C HIS A 60 -7.45 -7.68 5.21
N GLN A 61 -6.43 -7.45 4.39
CA GLN A 61 -6.45 -6.38 3.38
C GLN A 61 -7.59 -6.53 2.36
N VAL A 62 -8.02 -7.75 2.08
CA VAL A 62 -9.08 -7.98 1.10
C VAL A 62 -10.38 -7.30 1.52
N CYS A 63 -10.72 -7.32 2.79
CA CYS A 63 -11.94 -6.73 3.34
C CYS A 63 -11.71 -5.39 4.04
N GLY A 64 -10.47 -5.06 4.34
CA GLY A 64 -10.13 -3.86 5.09
C GLY A 64 -9.98 -2.62 4.22
N SER A 65 -10.05 -1.47 4.85
CA SER A 65 -9.80 -0.20 4.18
C SER A 65 -8.30 0.06 4.08
N VAL A 66 -7.88 0.71 3.00
CA VAL A 66 -6.50 1.14 2.83
C VAL A 66 -6.28 2.39 3.69
N ARG A 67 -5.33 2.32 4.61
CA ARG A 67 -4.97 3.44 5.48
C ARG A 67 -3.73 4.16 4.97
N TRP A 68 -3.82 4.61 3.71
CA TRP A 68 -2.68 5.17 3.00
C TRP A 68 -2.16 6.47 3.65
N THR A 69 -3.06 7.40 3.97
CA THR A 69 -2.68 8.67 4.58
C THR A 69 -1.97 8.46 5.92
N ALA A 70 -2.50 7.56 6.75
CA ALA A 70 -1.88 7.23 8.03
C ALA A 70 -0.50 6.62 7.86
N SER A 71 -0.33 5.74 6.88
CA SER A 71 0.96 5.11 6.57
C SER A 71 1.98 6.15 6.13
N MET A 72 1.60 7.02 5.20
CA MET A 72 2.50 8.05 4.68
C MET A 72 2.85 9.08 5.75
N GLN A 73 1.89 9.45 6.59
CA GLN A 73 2.14 10.38 7.68
C GLN A 73 3.18 9.82 8.66
N LYS A 74 3.11 8.53 8.96
CA LYS A 74 4.11 7.87 9.81
C LYS A 74 5.50 7.94 9.19
N LEU A 75 5.61 7.70 7.89
CA LEU A 75 6.89 7.76 7.20
C LEU A 75 7.45 9.19 7.18
N VAL A 76 6.60 10.18 6.97
CA VAL A 76 6.99 11.59 7.02
C VAL A 76 7.47 11.97 8.43
N ASP A 77 6.77 11.51 9.46
CA ASP A 77 7.14 11.77 10.86
C ASP A 77 8.48 11.12 11.23
N GLN A 78 8.85 10.04 10.56
CA GLN A 78 10.15 9.38 10.71
C GLN A 78 11.27 10.07 9.94
N GLY A 79 10.96 11.10 9.17
CA GLY A 79 11.94 11.90 8.43
C GLY A 79 12.09 11.55 6.96
N HIS A 80 11.30 10.63 6.43
CA HIS A 80 11.35 10.29 5.01
C HIS A 80 10.80 11.41 4.15
N ARG A 81 11.53 11.80 3.10
CA ARG A 81 11.14 12.88 2.17
C ARG A 81 11.24 12.48 0.71
N LEU A 82 11.86 11.34 0.40
CA LEU A 82 11.98 10.82 -0.95
C LEU A 82 11.14 9.55 -1.09
N PHE A 83 10.24 9.56 -2.05
CA PHE A 83 9.32 8.45 -2.30
C PHE A 83 9.36 8.06 -3.77
N ILE A 84 9.21 6.79 -4.04
CA ILE A 84 9.15 6.27 -5.41
C ILE A 84 7.82 5.57 -5.58
N GLU A 85 7.04 6.02 -6.56
CA GLU A 85 5.76 5.38 -6.93
C GLU A 85 6.00 4.48 -8.13
N LEU A 86 5.77 3.18 -7.97
CA LEU A 86 5.92 2.19 -9.02
C LEU A 86 4.56 1.82 -9.60
N GLY A 87 4.38 2.00 -10.89
CA GLY A 87 3.15 1.66 -11.58
C GLY A 87 2.59 2.80 -12.42
N PRO A 88 1.51 2.54 -13.17
CA PRO A 88 0.94 3.55 -14.06
C PRO A 88 0.26 4.69 -13.31
N GLY A 89 0.43 5.89 -13.85
CA GLY A 89 -0.18 7.10 -13.31
C GLY A 89 0.59 7.74 -12.17
N LYS A 90 0.02 8.79 -11.62
CA LYS A 90 0.64 9.63 -10.57
C LYS A 90 -0.34 9.93 -9.43
N THR A 91 -1.27 9.04 -9.18
CA THR A 91 -2.32 9.23 -8.18
C THR A 91 -1.73 9.36 -6.77
N LEU A 92 -0.82 8.46 -6.42
CA LEU A 92 -0.19 8.47 -5.09
C LEU A 92 0.73 9.68 -4.92
N ALA A 93 1.43 10.07 -5.98
CA ALA A 93 2.27 11.27 -5.96
C ALA A 93 1.42 12.52 -5.66
N GLY A 94 0.25 12.64 -6.29
CA GLY A 94 -0.67 13.75 -6.03
C GLY A 94 -1.19 13.74 -4.59
N MET A 95 -1.52 12.59 -4.05
CA MET A 95 -1.96 12.44 -2.67
C MET A 95 -0.84 12.79 -1.69
N MET A 96 0.39 12.39 -2.00
CA MET A 96 1.55 12.68 -1.15
C MET A 96 1.81 14.18 -1.02
N GLY A 97 1.61 14.93 -2.08
CA GLY A 97 1.77 16.39 -2.06
C GLY A 97 0.84 17.10 -1.07
N ARG A 98 -0.30 16.49 -0.75
CA ARG A 98 -1.23 17.01 0.25
C ARG A 98 -0.83 16.69 1.68
N ILE A 99 -0.02 15.65 1.86
CA ILE A 99 0.45 15.22 3.19
C ILE A 99 1.72 15.98 3.58
N CYS A 100 2.67 16.10 2.66
CA CYS A 100 3.94 16.77 2.92
C CYS A 100 4.40 17.48 1.66
N LYS A 101 4.43 18.81 1.71
CA LYS A 101 4.85 19.64 0.56
C LYS A 101 6.35 19.52 0.27
N ASP A 102 7.14 19.17 1.29
CA ASP A 102 8.59 19.01 1.15
C ASP A 102 8.99 17.64 0.61
N ALA A 103 8.05 16.73 0.46
CA ALA A 103 8.33 15.40 -0.06
C ALA A 103 8.55 15.44 -1.57
N THR A 104 9.50 14.65 -2.03
CA THR A 104 9.76 14.43 -3.46
C THR A 104 9.25 13.06 -3.83
N VAL A 105 8.41 12.96 -4.86
CA VAL A 105 7.93 11.68 -5.38
C VAL A 105 8.41 11.52 -6.81
N ILE A 106 9.10 10.41 -7.05
CA ILE A 106 9.56 10.02 -8.38
C ILE A 106 8.63 8.89 -8.86
N SER A 107 7.94 9.11 -9.98
CA SER A 107 7.01 8.12 -10.54
C SER A 107 7.69 7.33 -11.65
N ILE A 108 7.61 6.01 -11.58
CA ILE A 108 8.20 5.10 -12.56
C ILE A 108 7.08 4.22 -13.11
N GLU A 109 6.72 4.44 -14.39
CA GLU A 109 5.63 3.68 -15.03
C GLU A 109 6.07 3.00 -16.32
N ASP A 110 7.24 3.36 -16.88
CA ASP A 110 7.77 2.86 -18.13
C ASP A 110 9.30 2.96 -18.15
N VAL A 111 9.91 2.54 -19.24
CA VAL A 111 11.37 2.58 -19.37
C VAL A 111 11.92 4.01 -19.35
N PRO A 112 11.35 4.99 -20.08
CA PRO A 112 11.85 6.36 -20.01
C PRO A 112 11.82 6.96 -18.60
N SER A 113 10.73 6.73 -17.84
CA SER A 113 10.64 7.23 -16.47
C SER A 113 11.59 6.50 -15.52
N LEU A 114 11.87 5.23 -15.77
CA LEU A 114 12.90 4.48 -15.02
C LEU A 114 14.27 5.07 -15.25
N GLU A 115 14.63 5.35 -16.50
CA GLU A 115 15.92 5.96 -16.84
C GLU A 115 16.08 7.34 -16.21
N ALA A 116 15.03 8.14 -16.24
CA ALA A 116 15.01 9.45 -15.59
C ALA A 116 15.19 9.34 -14.08
N ALA A 117 14.53 8.36 -13.45
CA ALA A 117 14.65 8.11 -12.01
C ALA A 117 16.08 7.69 -11.63
N VAL A 118 16.69 6.81 -12.39
CA VAL A 118 18.07 6.37 -12.16
C VAL A 118 19.03 7.55 -12.24
N ALA A 119 18.85 8.42 -13.23
CA ALA A 119 19.68 9.62 -13.38
C ALA A 119 19.49 10.57 -12.19
N GLU A 120 18.27 10.75 -11.72
CA GLU A 120 17.97 11.64 -10.59
C GLU A 120 18.54 11.10 -9.27
N LEU A 121 18.39 9.79 -9.03
CA LEU A 121 18.89 9.14 -7.82
C LEU A 121 20.40 8.98 -7.79
N GLY A 122 21.04 8.98 -8.96
CA GLY A 122 22.49 8.87 -9.09
C GLY A 122 23.24 10.19 -8.85
N LYS A 123 22.53 11.27 -8.68
CA LYS A 123 23.13 12.55 -8.32
C LYS A 123 23.46 12.54 -6.83
#